data_72dc24433a33a3429439835615835d89
#
_entry.id   72dc24433a33a3429439835615835d89
#
_cell.length_a   1.000
_cell.length_b   1.000
_cell.length_c   1.000
_cell.angle_alpha   90.00
_cell.angle_beta   90.00
_cell.angle_gamma   90.00
#
_symmetry.space_group_name_H-M   'P 1'
#
loop_
_entity.id
_entity.type
_entity.pdbx_description
1 polymer ?
#
loop_
_entity_poly.entity_id
_entity_poly.type
_entity_poly.pdbx_seq_one_letter_code
_entity_poly.pdbx_strand_id
1 'polypeptide(L)'
;LVTMDWPTYLAKSKVGEHELIQFGWVGDNGDPDNFMNVLLSCPAVAAGSNAARWCNKDFNAQMDAGRTTTDIKKRTKAYMTAQEIFKKEAPWVTLAHATAFRALSRKISGYKMSPLGLDRFDEVQMK
;
A
#
# COMPACT_ATOMS: atom_id res chain seq x y z
N LEU A 1 8.17 4.05 22.99
CA LEU A 1 8.32 4.51 21.62
C LEU A 1 9.81 4.55 21.28
N VAL A 2 10.20 3.86 20.21
CA VAL A 2 11.59 3.85 19.72
C VAL A 2 11.62 4.54 18.36
N THR A 3 12.51 5.50 18.19
CA THR A 3 12.76 6.19 16.93
C THR A 3 14.13 5.80 16.38
N MET A 4 14.24 5.66 15.08
CA MET A 4 15.50 5.32 14.42
C MET A 4 15.52 5.94 13.01
N ASP A 5 16.66 5.92 12.35
CA ASP A 5 16.76 6.33 10.96
C ASP A 5 15.99 5.37 10.04
N TRP A 6 15.58 5.86 8.87
CA TRP A 6 14.72 5.12 7.97
C TRP A 6 15.33 3.81 7.43
N PRO A 7 16.60 3.74 7.03
CA PRO A 7 17.21 2.48 6.61
C PRO A 7 17.19 1.40 7.71
N THR A 8 17.55 1.76 8.94
CA THR A 8 17.50 0.86 10.09
C THR A 8 16.07 0.40 10.38
N TYR A 9 15.10 1.31 10.30
CA TYR A 9 13.69 1.01 10.48
C TYR A 9 13.20 -0.04 9.45
N LEU A 10 13.53 0.14 8.19
CA LEU A 10 13.19 -0.81 7.13
C LEU A 10 13.86 -2.18 7.34
N ALA A 11 15.15 -2.20 7.69
CA ALA A 11 15.87 -3.45 7.93
C ALA A 11 15.22 -4.26 9.05
N LYS A 12 14.93 -3.62 10.18
CA LYS A 12 14.27 -4.26 11.33
C LYS A 12 12.85 -4.71 11.02
N SER A 13 12.09 -3.91 10.29
CA SER A 13 10.72 -4.27 9.90
C SER A 13 10.68 -5.53 9.02
N LYS A 14 11.62 -5.67 8.09
CA LYS A 14 11.71 -6.84 7.20
C LYS A 14 11.97 -8.15 7.94
N VAL A 15 12.76 -8.12 8.99
CA VAL A 15 13.08 -9.31 9.79
C VAL A 15 12.13 -9.52 10.96
N GLY A 16 11.21 -8.57 11.20
CA GLY A 16 10.19 -8.68 12.24
C GLY A 16 10.71 -8.36 13.64
N GLU A 17 11.73 -7.53 13.77
CA GLU A 17 12.25 -7.04 15.05
C GLU A 17 11.36 -5.91 15.62
N HIS A 18 10.07 -6.17 15.77
CA HIS A 18 9.12 -5.23 16.33
C HIS A 18 7.92 -5.98 16.92
N GLU A 19 7.36 -5.45 17.98
CA GLU A 19 6.09 -5.90 18.56
C GLU A 19 4.92 -5.11 17.96
N LEU A 20 5.13 -3.81 17.74
CA LEU A 20 4.20 -2.89 17.08
C LEU A 20 4.99 -1.96 16.17
N ILE A 21 4.49 -1.72 14.97
CA ILE A 21 5.15 -0.87 13.99
C ILE A 21 4.13 0.04 13.30
N GLN A 22 4.50 1.28 13.01
CA GLN A 22 3.69 2.20 12.21
C GLN A 22 4.26 2.27 10.80
N PHE A 23 3.44 1.92 9.80
CA PHE A 23 3.82 1.97 8.40
C PHE A 23 2.82 2.75 7.56
N GLY A 24 3.26 3.19 6.39
CA GLY A 24 2.40 3.74 5.35
C GLY A 24 2.73 3.13 4.00
N TRP A 25 1.77 3.16 3.10
CA TRP A 25 1.92 2.73 1.71
C TRP A 25 1.13 3.63 0.77
N VAL A 26 1.70 3.90 -0.38
CA VAL A 26 1.02 4.55 -1.50
C VAL A 26 1.01 3.58 -2.66
N GLY A 27 -0.16 3.31 -3.23
CA GLY A 27 -0.26 2.41 -4.37
C GLY A 27 0.34 2.99 -5.65
N ASP A 28 1.06 2.17 -6.41
CA ASP A 28 1.79 2.63 -7.61
C ASP A 28 0.90 2.77 -8.85
N ASN A 29 -0.22 2.05 -8.90
CA ASN A 29 -1.06 1.94 -10.10
C ASN A 29 -2.57 2.03 -9.84
N GLY A 30 -2.99 2.25 -8.61
CA GLY A 30 -4.40 2.31 -8.23
C GLY A 30 -5.13 0.96 -8.23
N ASP A 31 -4.43 -0.15 -8.44
CA ASP A 31 -5.01 -1.49 -8.38
C ASP A 31 -4.97 -2.05 -6.96
N PRO A 32 -6.07 -2.68 -6.46
CA PRO A 32 -6.09 -3.31 -5.14
C PRO A 32 -4.97 -4.34 -4.92
N ASP A 33 -4.54 -5.05 -5.96
CA ASP A 33 -3.47 -6.04 -5.89
C ASP A 33 -2.14 -5.40 -5.44
N ASN A 34 -1.81 -4.24 -5.97
CA ASN A 34 -0.59 -3.51 -5.61
C ASN A 34 -0.53 -3.09 -4.13
N PHE A 35 -1.66 -3.01 -3.48
CA PHE A 35 -1.76 -2.71 -2.05
C PHE A 35 -1.88 -4.00 -1.23
N MET A 36 -2.92 -4.79 -1.49
CA MET A 36 -3.30 -5.91 -0.63
C MET A 36 -2.35 -7.11 -0.78
N ASN A 37 -1.98 -7.47 -2.01
CA ASN A 37 -1.10 -8.61 -2.23
C ASN A 37 0.34 -8.31 -1.80
N VAL A 38 0.85 -7.14 -2.14
CA VAL A 38 2.23 -6.73 -1.80
C VAL A 38 2.46 -6.67 -0.29
N LEU A 39 1.45 -6.24 0.48
CA LEU A 39 1.62 -5.96 1.91
C LEU A 39 1.02 -7.03 2.83
N LEU A 40 0.14 -7.92 2.35
CA LEU A 40 -0.64 -8.82 3.19
C LEU A 40 -0.59 -10.28 2.77
N SER A 41 -0.11 -10.58 1.56
CA SER A 41 -0.02 -11.98 1.12
C SER A 41 0.98 -12.80 1.92
N CYS A 42 0.77 -14.11 1.99
CA CYS A 42 1.70 -15.03 2.63
C CYS A 42 3.12 -14.97 2.02
N PRO A 43 3.30 -14.95 0.68
CA PRO A 43 4.63 -14.77 0.08
C PRO A 43 5.32 -13.46 0.46
N ALA A 44 4.55 -12.39 0.70
CA ALA A 44 5.10 -11.08 1.06
C ALA A 44 5.77 -11.07 2.46
N VAL A 45 5.48 -12.04 3.31
CA VAL A 45 6.19 -12.24 4.58
C VAL A 45 7.67 -12.54 4.34
N ALA A 46 7.96 -13.50 3.45
CA ALA A 46 9.34 -13.85 3.09
C ALA A 46 10.03 -12.75 2.28
N ALA A 47 9.29 -12.05 1.42
CA ALA A 47 9.80 -10.90 0.67
C ALA A 47 10.07 -9.66 1.54
N GLY A 48 9.57 -9.63 2.79
CA GLY A 48 9.80 -8.56 3.75
C GLY A 48 8.91 -7.32 3.59
N SER A 49 7.87 -7.39 2.76
CA SER A 49 6.91 -6.28 2.59
C SER A 49 5.72 -6.40 3.56
N ASN A 50 5.38 -7.61 3.99
CA ASN A 50 4.34 -7.86 4.97
C ASN A 50 4.91 -7.73 6.39
N ALA A 51 4.96 -6.51 6.89
CA ALA A 51 5.50 -6.21 8.21
C ALA A 51 4.67 -6.81 9.36
N ALA A 52 3.37 -7.02 9.17
CA ALA A 52 2.53 -7.70 10.15
C ALA A 52 2.84 -9.21 10.28
N ARG A 53 3.58 -9.77 9.32
CA ARG A 53 3.91 -11.20 9.21
C ARG A 53 2.67 -12.12 9.27
N TRP A 54 1.53 -11.54 8.96
CA TRP A 54 0.26 -12.24 8.90
C TRP A 54 0.14 -13.08 7.62
N CYS A 55 -0.37 -14.28 7.72
CA CYS A 55 -0.59 -15.16 6.59
C CYS A 55 -1.91 -15.90 6.77
N ASN A 56 -2.89 -15.59 5.92
CA ASN A 56 -4.16 -16.29 5.85
C ASN A 56 -4.33 -16.90 4.45
N LYS A 57 -4.54 -18.21 4.38
CA LYS A 57 -4.64 -18.95 3.12
C LYS A 57 -5.89 -18.57 2.32
N ASP A 58 -7.01 -18.31 2.99
CA ASP A 58 -8.26 -17.91 2.32
C ASP A 58 -8.13 -16.51 1.73
N PHE A 59 -7.51 -15.58 2.47
CA PHE A 59 -7.15 -14.27 1.94
C PHE A 59 -6.28 -14.40 0.69
N ASN A 60 -5.23 -15.22 0.75
CA ASN A 60 -4.33 -15.42 -0.38
C ASN A 60 -5.04 -16.00 -1.60
N ALA A 61 -5.95 -16.98 -1.41
CA ALA A 61 -6.76 -17.54 -2.47
C ALA A 61 -7.66 -16.49 -3.14
N GLN A 62 -8.23 -15.56 -2.37
CA GLN A 62 -9.01 -14.46 -2.93
C GLN A 62 -8.13 -13.47 -3.72
N MET A 63 -6.92 -13.18 -3.24
CA MET A 63 -5.97 -12.36 -3.98
C MET A 63 -5.59 -13.00 -5.31
N ASP A 64 -5.30 -14.30 -5.32
CA ASP A 64 -4.99 -15.06 -6.53
C ASP A 64 -6.19 -15.09 -7.51
N ALA A 65 -7.40 -15.29 -7.02
CA ALA A 65 -8.61 -15.23 -7.84
C ALA A 65 -8.83 -13.83 -8.44
N GLY A 66 -8.58 -12.77 -7.67
CA GLY A 66 -8.73 -11.39 -8.15
C GLY A 66 -7.74 -11.00 -9.23
N ARG A 67 -6.46 -11.39 -9.10
CA ARG A 67 -5.41 -11.01 -10.07
C ARG A 67 -5.39 -11.86 -11.34
N THR A 68 -5.98 -13.06 -11.33
CA THR A 68 -5.96 -13.97 -12.49
C THR A 68 -7.20 -13.86 -13.38
N THR A 69 -8.17 -13.01 -13.04
CA THR A 69 -9.38 -12.80 -13.83
C THR A 69 -9.48 -11.37 -14.38
N THR A 70 -9.95 -11.25 -15.63
CA THR A 70 -10.34 -9.98 -16.26
C THR A 70 -11.81 -9.65 -16.09
N ASP A 71 -12.62 -10.57 -15.59
CA ASP A 71 -14.04 -10.34 -15.27
C ASP A 71 -14.14 -9.42 -14.05
N ILE A 72 -14.59 -8.19 -14.28
CA ILE A 72 -14.68 -7.14 -13.25
C ILE A 72 -15.56 -7.57 -12.07
N LYS A 73 -16.67 -8.27 -12.32
CA LYS A 73 -17.58 -8.70 -11.23
C LYS A 73 -16.92 -9.75 -10.34
N LYS A 74 -16.28 -10.74 -10.94
CA LYS A 74 -15.55 -11.78 -10.21
C LYS A 74 -14.38 -11.18 -9.44
N ARG A 75 -13.62 -10.30 -10.08
CA ARG A 75 -12.50 -9.58 -9.51
C ARG A 75 -12.91 -8.74 -8.29
N THR A 76 -13.94 -7.93 -8.44
CA THR A 76 -14.49 -7.13 -7.34
C THR A 76 -14.92 -8.01 -6.18
N LYS A 77 -15.66 -9.10 -6.45
CA LYS A 77 -16.08 -10.03 -5.41
C LYS A 77 -14.91 -10.62 -4.64
N ALA A 78 -13.87 -11.07 -5.34
CA ALA A 78 -12.67 -11.63 -4.71
C ALA A 78 -11.99 -10.61 -3.78
N TYR A 79 -11.75 -9.39 -4.22
CA TYR A 79 -11.14 -8.35 -3.39
C TYR A 79 -12.04 -7.88 -2.23
N MET A 80 -13.35 -7.87 -2.40
CA MET A 80 -14.27 -7.60 -1.28
C MET A 80 -14.18 -8.69 -0.22
N THR A 81 -14.21 -9.96 -0.62
CA THR A 81 -14.08 -11.09 0.32
C THR A 81 -12.71 -11.06 1.03
N ALA A 82 -11.63 -10.73 0.32
CA ALA A 82 -10.32 -10.56 0.94
C ALA A 82 -10.33 -9.45 2.02
N GLN A 83 -10.99 -8.32 1.77
CA GLN A 83 -11.13 -7.24 2.75
C GLN A 83 -11.99 -7.64 3.96
N GLU A 84 -13.00 -8.47 3.78
CA GLU A 84 -13.80 -9.02 4.89
C GLU A 84 -12.95 -9.92 5.80
N ILE A 85 -12.11 -10.77 5.22
CA ILE A 85 -11.16 -11.61 5.97
C ILE A 85 -10.17 -10.72 6.73
N PHE A 86 -9.56 -9.74 6.06
CA PHE A 86 -8.67 -8.77 6.67
C PHE A 86 -9.32 -8.05 7.87
N LYS A 87 -10.54 -7.54 7.68
CA LYS A 87 -11.28 -6.86 8.73
C LYS A 87 -11.58 -7.76 9.92
N LYS A 88 -11.91 -9.03 9.68
CA LYS A 88 -12.21 -10.01 10.75
C LYS A 88 -10.98 -10.35 11.58
N GLU A 89 -9.84 -10.53 10.95
CA GLU A 89 -8.60 -10.92 11.63
C GLU A 89 -7.76 -9.72 12.10
N ALA A 90 -8.02 -8.54 11.56
CA ALA A 90 -7.43 -7.27 11.95
C ALA A 90 -5.89 -7.31 12.13
N PRO A 91 -5.11 -7.78 11.14
CA PRO A 91 -3.64 -7.78 11.25
C PRO A 91 -3.06 -6.37 11.32
N TRP A 92 -3.81 -5.36 10.92
CA TRP A 92 -3.49 -3.94 11.03
C TRP A 92 -4.59 -3.16 11.70
N VAL A 93 -4.20 -2.05 12.32
CA VAL A 93 -5.09 -0.94 12.65
C VAL A 93 -4.87 0.16 11.61
N THR A 94 -5.86 0.39 10.76
CA THR A 94 -5.82 1.50 9.78
C THR A 94 -6.08 2.81 10.50
N LEU A 95 -5.13 3.74 10.45
CA LEU A 95 -5.19 4.99 11.21
C LEU A 95 -5.78 6.14 10.39
N ALA A 96 -5.23 6.42 9.21
CA ALA A 96 -5.61 7.56 8.40
C ALA A 96 -5.16 7.43 6.94
N HIS A 97 -5.80 8.19 6.07
CA HIS A 97 -5.30 8.54 4.74
C HIS A 97 -4.77 9.96 4.77
N ALA A 98 -3.50 10.14 4.42
CA ALA A 98 -2.87 11.46 4.40
C ALA A 98 -3.44 12.32 3.27
N THR A 99 -3.66 13.60 3.56
CA THR A 99 -3.90 14.60 2.51
C THR A 99 -2.55 15.09 2.00
N ALA A 100 -2.32 14.95 0.70
CA ALA A 100 -1.10 15.43 0.07
C ALA A 100 -1.23 16.93 -0.26
N PHE A 101 -0.22 17.71 0.10
CA PHE A 101 -0.13 19.14 -0.20
C PHE A 101 1.10 19.40 -1.06
N ARG A 102 1.00 20.36 -1.99
CA ARG A 102 2.12 20.85 -2.78
C ARG A 102 2.15 22.38 -2.74
N ALA A 103 3.25 22.92 -2.29
CA ALA A 103 3.49 24.37 -2.36
C ALA A 103 4.16 24.70 -3.71
N LEU A 104 3.60 25.64 -4.44
CA LEU A 104 4.07 26.01 -5.76
C LEU A 104 4.40 27.51 -5.79
N SER A 105 5.49 27.86 -6.49
CA SER A 105 5.80 29.25 -6.79
C SER A 105 4.72 29.84 -7.72
N ARG A 106 4.36 31.10 -7.52
CA ARG A 106 3.47 31.85 -8.43
C ARG A 106 4.07 32.04 -9.84
N LYS A 107 5.38 31.83 -9.98
CA LYS A 107 6.10 31.92 -11.25
C LYS A 107 5.97 30.68 -12.13
N ILE A 108 5.30 29.64 -11.65
CA ILE A 108 5.09 28.39 -12.43
C ILE A 108 3.60 28.16 -12.69
N SER A 109 3.33 27.44 -13.76
CA SER A 109 1.99 27.01 -14.19
C SER A 109 2.07 25.57 -14.73
N GLY A 110 0.91 24.95 -14.97
CA GLY A 110 0.80 23.62 -15.58
C GLY A 110 1.06 22.43 -14.65
N TYR A 111 1.48 22.65 -13.41
CA TYR A 111 1.63 21.53 -12.47
C TYR A 111 0.28 20.90 -12.13
N LYS A 112 0.22 19.58 -12.24
CA LYS A 112 -0.94 18.76 -11.84
C LYS A 112 -0.51 17.70 -10.84
N MET A 113 -1.19 17.67 -9.70
CA MET A 113 -0.95 16.61 -8.70
C MET A 113 -1.48 15.29 -9.21
N SER A 114 -0.64 14.25 -9.17
CA SER A 114 -1.07 12.90 -9.50
C SER A 114 -1.81 12.26 -8.31
N PRO A 115 -2.93 11.57 -8.54
CA PRO A 115 -3.60 10.81 -7.49
C PRO A 115 -2.76 9.63 -6.97
N LEU A 116 -1.72 9.22 -7.69
CA LEU A 116 -0.79 8.16 -7.30
C LEU A 116 0.42 8.68 -6.51
N GLY A 117 0.42 9.95 -6.11
CA GLY A 117 1.51 10.55 -5.34
C GLY A 117 2.81 10.82 -6.11
N LEU A 118 2.84 10.55 -7.41
CA LEU A 118 3.98 10.83 -8.28
C LEU A 118 3.89 12.27 -8.79
N ASP A 119 4.94 13.05 -8.61
CA ASP A 119 4.99 14.41 -9.16
C ASP A 119 5.36 14.36 -10.65
N ARG A 120 4.53 15.01 -11.48
CA ARG A 120 4.75 15.13 -12.93
C ARG A 120 5.07 16.58 -13.29
N PHE A 121 6.16 16.76 -14.03
CA PHE A 121 6.68 18.07 -14.41
C PHE A 121 6.66 18.33 -15.92
N ASP A 122 6.15 17.41 -16.70
CA ASP A 122 6.09 17.43 -18.16
C ASP A 122 5.28 18.61 -18.72
N GLU A 123 4.30 19.14 -17.98
CA GLU A 123 3.48 20.28 -18.36
C GLU A 123 3.85 21.57 -17.60
N VAL A 124 4.87 21.54 -16.75
CA VAL A 124 5.26 22.69 -15.93
C VAL A 124 6.00 23.73 -16.77
N GLN A 125 5.58 24.99 -16.68
CA GLN A 125 6.15 26.11 -17.40
C GLN A 125 6.46 27.25 -16.44
N MET A 126 7.51 28.02 -16.76
CA MET A 126 7.79 29.30 -16.14
C MET A 126 6.86 30.36 -16.75
N LYS A 127 6.29 31.23 -15.90
CA LYS A 127 5.53 32.42 -16.32
C LYS A 127 6.45 33.57 -16.56
#